data_dafb7e99dfcfb700efd7d6668040e59d
#
_entry.id   dafb7e99dfcfb700efd7d6668040e59d
#
_cell.length_a   1.000
_cell.length_b   1.000
_cell.length_c   1.000
_cell.angle_alpha   90.00
_cell.angle_beta   90.00
_cell.angle_gamma   90.00
#
_symmetry.space_group_name_H-M   'P 1'
#
loop_
_entity.id
_entity.type
_entity.pdbx_description
1 polymer ?
#
loop_
_entity_poly.entity_id
_entity_poly.type
_entity_poly.pdbx_seq_one_letter_code
_entity_poly.pdbx_strand_id
1 'polypeptide(L)'
;IYILGMPTFKNYYKFLSKVGYIPGEIALPQGLTGWQFIRMMQNMQKIHNEEQLSKMLNLFELDDVVLKGETKRMSLGVKRKLAIVVAFMSDPDILILDEPTSGLDPVMQEVFIQLIKKEKERGKTILLSSHIFSEVDATCDRIAIIKDGKIVSEFIANDLKHASTKFYKIDFLSKEDYQDFNKICKSGKIIKVLDKNESELWTYIAVDDKHINLLVELLSHFNIKEFSNIKETLEDYFMKFYKEDKDFGGAL
;
A
#
# COMPACT_ATOMS: atom_id res chain seq x y z
N ILE A 1 20.96 -8.61 -11.34
CA ILE A 1 19.62 -8.07 -11.70
C ILE A 1 19.54 -8.01 -13.23
N TYR A 2 18.38 -8.37 -13.76
CA TYR A 2 18.06 -8.29 -15.19
C TYR A 2 16.80 -7.43 -15.36
N ILE A 3 16.82 -6.55 -16.37
CA ILE A 3 15.68 -5.75 -16.81
C ILE A 3 15.46 -6.02 -18.30
N LEU A 4 14.26 -6.41 -18.69
CA LEU A 4 13.93 -6.80 -20.07
C LEU A 4 14.89 -7.86 -20.63
N GLY A 5 15.30 -8.84 -19.81
CA GLY A 5 16.25 -9.88 -20.18
C GLY A 5 17.70 -9.45 -20.31
N MET A 6 18.02 -8.17 -20.04
CA MET A 6 19.38 -7.60 -20.13
C MET A 6 19.99 -7.42 -18.73
N PRO A 7 21.26 -7.81 -18.52
CA PRO A 7 21.95 -7.54 -17.26
C PRO A 7 22.17 -6.04 -17.06
N THR A 8 21.73 -5.52 -15.90
CA THR A 8 21.69 -4.07 -15.63
C THR A 8 23.04 -3.39 -15.69
N PHE A 9 24.13 -4.07 -15.27
CA PHE A 9 25.46 -3.47 -15.22
C PHE A 9 26.19 -3.38 -16.58
N LYS A 10 25.71 -4.09 -17.63
CA LYS A 10 26.38 -4.08 -18.96
C LYS A 10 25.68 -3.24 -20.00
N ASN A 11 24.36 -3.08 -19.90
CA ASN A 11 23.55 -2.49 -20.97
C ASN A 11 22.52 -1.47 -20.44
N TYR A 12 22.81 -0.83 -19.29
CA TYR A 12 21.87 0.08 -18.64
C TYR A 12 21.28 1.16 -19.58
N TYR A 13 22.11 1.72 -20.46
CA TYR A 13 21.69 2.76 -21.42
C TYR A 13 20.62 2.30 -22.43
N LYS A 14 20.50 0.96 -22.67
CA LYS A 14 19.53 0.41 -23.61
C LYS A 14 18.12 0.37 -23.05
N PHE A 15 17.97 0.28 -21.75
CA PHE A 15 16.66 0.18 -21.11
C PHE A 15 16.28 1.40 -20.27
N LEU A 16 17.21 2.34 -20.01
CA LEU A 16 16.91 3.54 -19.20
C LEU A 16 15.77 4.38 -19.77
N SER A 17 15.66 4.45 -21.10
CA SER A 17 14.53 5.15 -21.76
C SER A 17 13.17 4.49 -21.53
N LYS A 18 13.15 3.23 -21.07
CA LYS A 18 11.95 2.46 -20.77
C LYS A 18 11.63 2.38 -19.28
N VAL A 19 12.45 3.04 -18.45
CA VAL A 19 12.33 3.03 -16.99
C VAL A 19 12.02 4.43 -16.48
N GLY A 20 10.90 4.56 -15.80
CA GLY A 20 10.60 5.72 -14.94
C GLY A 20 11.06 5.44 -13.52
N TYR A 21 11.78 6.38 -12.92
CA TYR A 21 12.35 6.22 -11.58
C TYR A 21 12.01 7.40 -10.68
N ILE A 22 11.53 7.11 -9.48
CA ILE A 22 11.35 8.09 -8.40
C ILE A 22 12.22 7.63 -7.23
N PRO A 23 13.23 8.43 -6.81
CA PRO A 23 14.02 8.15 -5.62
C PRO A 23 13.27 8.47 -4.34
N GLY A 24 13.56 7.75 -3.24
CA GLY A 24 12.98 8.02 -1.92
C GLY A 24 13.27 9.43 -1.42
N GLU A 25 14.50 9.88 -1.55
CA GLU A 25 14.89 11.26 -1.28
C GLU A 25 14.97 12.07 -2.57
N ILE A 26 14.23 13.18 -2.62
CA ILE A 26 14.21 14.06 -3.78
C ILE A 26 15.31 15.12 -3.69
N ALA A 27 16.40 14.90 -4.39
CA ALA A 27 17.47 15.86 -4.59
C ALA A 27 17.43 16.41 -6.03
N LEU A 28 16.76 17.55 -6.22
CA LEU A 28 16.74 18.22 -7.53
C LEU A 28 18.00 19.06 -7.74
N PRO A 29 18.54 19.16 -8.99
CA PRO A 29 19.67 20.00 -9.29
C PRO A 29 19.40 21.45 -8.90
N GLN A 30 20.38 22.08 -8.25
CA GLN A 30 20.29 23.50 -7.88
C GLN A 30 20.53 24.39 -9.11
N GLY A 31 19.96 25.60 -9.09
CA GLY A 31 20.15 26.58 -10.15
C GLY A 31 19.32 26.35 -11.42
N LEU A 32 18.41 25.37 -11.41
CA LEU A 32 17.45 25.14 -12.47
C LEU A 32 16.05 25.54 -12.05
N THR A 33 15.24 26.01 -13.01
CA THR A 33 13.79 26.10 -12.84
C THR A 33 13.15 24.71 -13.07
N GLY A 34 11.89 24.55 -12.67
CA GLY A 34 11.13 23.31 -12.94
C GLY A 34 11.13 22.97 -14.43
N TRP A 35 10.88 23.95 -15.32
CA TRP A 35 10.93 23.74 -16.76
C TRP A 35 12.31 23.33 -17.26
N GLN A 36 13.37 23.95 -16.76
CA GLN A 36 14.73 23.58 -17.16
C GLN A 36 15.07 22.15 -16.70
N PHE A 37 14.61 21.74 -15.53
CA PHE A 37 14.76 20.37 -15.08
C PHE A 37 14.02 19.37 -15.96
N ILE A 38 12.74 19.63 -16.31
CA ILE A 38 11.97 18.79 -17.23
C ILE A 38 12.70 18.65 -18.57
N ARG A 39 13.14 19.77 -19.18
CA ARG A 39 13.85 19.76 -20.47
C ARG A 39 15.17 19.00 -20.39
N MET A 40 15.91 19.17 -19.31
CA MET A 40 17.13 18.41 -19.06
C MET A 40 16.86 16.91 -19.07
N MET A 41 15.83 16.45 -18.36
CA MET A 41 15.46 15.04 -18.29
C MET A 41 14.96 14.49 -19.63
N GLN A 42 14.15 15.23 -20.37
CA GLN A 42 13.74 14.87 -21.74
C GLN A 42 14.95 14.68 -22.67
N ASN A 43 15.92 15.61 -22.62
CA ASN A 43 17.14 15.52 -23.43
C ASN A 43 18.01 14.29 -23.03
N MET A 44 18.13 14.00 -21.74
CA MET A 44 18.86 12.81 -21.27
C MET A 44 18.20 11.50 -21.70
N GLN A 45 16.88 11.43 -21.64
CA GLN A 45 16.11 10.26 -22.09
C GLN A 45 15.99 10.18 -23.62
N LYS A 46 16.25 11.28 -24.35
CA LYS A 46 16.02 11.44 -25.80
C LYS A 46 14.57 11.16 -26.21
N ILE A 47 13.63 11.45 -25.33
CA ILE A 47 12.19 11.28 -25.53
C ILE A 47 11.50 12.61 -25.23
N HIS A 48 10.71 13.07 -26.17
CA HIS A 48 9.90 14.29 -26.10
C HIS A 48 8.44 13.92 -26.36
N ASN A 49 7.69 13.58 -25.31
CA ASN A 49 6.26 13.26 -25.38
C ASN A 49 5.49 14.42 -24.72
N GLU A 50 5.23 15.48 -25.49
CA GLU A 50 4.59 16.70 -24.98
C GLU A 50 3.13 16.44 -24.55
N GLU A 51 2.43 15.52 -25.19
CA GLU A 51 1.06 15.13 -24.80
C GLU A 51 1.05 14.49 -23.40
N GLN A 52 1.91 13.49 -23.18
CA GLN A 52 2.01 12.81 -21.89
C GLN A 52 2.54 13.77 -20.81
N LEU A 53 3.51 14.64 -21.14
CA LEU A 53 3.99 15.67 -20.22
C LEU A 53 2.85 16.59 -19.79
N SER A 54 2.09 17.15 -20.74
CA SER A 54 0.95 18.03 -20.44
C SER A 54 -0.09 17.33 -19.55
N LYS A 55 -0.40 16.06 -19.87
CA LYS A 55 -1.31 15.26 -19.07
C LYS A 55 -0.83 15.07 -17.62
N MET A 56 0.45 14.80 -17.41
CA MET A 56 1.02 14.62 -16.07
C MET A 56 1.08 15.95 -15.30
N LEU A 57 1.43 17.05 -15.95
CA LEU A 57 1.43 18.38 -15.33
C LEU A 57 0.03 18.78 -14.84
N ASN A 58 -0.99 18.56 -15.67
CA ASN A 58 -2.38 18.82 -15.29
C ASN A 58 -2.84 17.93 -14.15
N LEU A 59 -2.50 16.62 -14.18
CA LEU A 59 -2.89 15.67 -13.16
C LEU A 59 -2.34 16.00 -11.77
N PHE A 60 -1.10 16.52 -11.71
CA PHE A 60 -0.43 16.88 -10.45
C PHE A 60 -0.50 18.38 -10.15
N GLU A 61 -1.31 19.15 -10.90
CA GLU A 61 -1.53 20.59 -10.68
C GLU A 61 -0.23 21.40 -10.65
N LEU A 62 0.70 21.09 -11.56
CA LEU A 62 1.93 21.85 -11.74
C LEU A 62 1.76 22.84 -12.88
N ASP A 63 1.43 24.07 -12.53
CA ASP A 63 1.25 25.16 -13.49
C ASP A 63 2.56 25.82 -13.94
N ASP A 64 2.46 26.67 -14.96
CA ASP A 64 3.59 27.38 -15.53
C ASP A 64 4.27 28.34 -14.53
N VAL A 65 3.50 28.89 -13.60
CA VAL A 65 4.02 29.82 -12.58
C VAL A 65 4.95 29.07 -11.62
N VAL A 66 4.49 27.90 -11.12
CA VAL A 66 5.30 27.04 -10.25
C VAL A 66 6.55 26.55 -10.99
N LEU A 67 6.42 26.14 -12.25
CA LEU A 67 7.54 25.58 -13.04
C LEU A 67 8.57 26.64 -13.49
N LYS A 68 8.23 27.91 -13.53
CA LYS A 68 9.20 29.02 -13.70
C LYS A 68 10.04 29.27 -12.45
N GLY A 69 9.59 28.81 -11.29
CA GLY A 69 10.33 28.91 -10.05
C GLY A 69 11.58 28.01 -10.01
N GLU A 70 12.58 28.40 -9.23
CA GLU A 70 13.77 27.59 -8.97
C GLU A 70 13.44 26.32 -8.17
N THR A 71 13.96 25.18 -8.58
CA THR A 71 13.77 23.88 -7.89
C THR A 71 14.19 23.92 -6.42
N LYS A 72 15.22 24.70 -6.07
CA LYS A 72 15.70 24.87 -4.71
C LYS A 72 14.62 25.44 -3.77
N ARG A 73 13.77 26.35 -4.28
CA ARG A 73 12.74 27.06 -3.52
C ARG A 73 11.41 26.31 -3.45
N MET A 74 11.26 25.22 -4.19
CA MET A 74 10.05 24.40 -4.20
C MET A 74 9.87 23.68 -2.84
N SER A 75 8.63 23.59 -2.36
CA SER A 75 8.29 22.77 -1.20
C SER A 75 8.56 21.27 -1.50
N LEU A 76 8.65 20.45 -0.47
CA LEU A 76 8.85 19.01 -0.64
C LEU A 76 7.75 18.38 -1.52
N GLY A 77 6.48 18.74 -1.30
CA GLY A 77 5.36 18.25 -2.09
C GLY A 77 5.45 18.64 -3.56
N VAL A 78 5.83 19.90 -3.88
CA VAL A 78 6.04 20.35 -5.27
C VAL A 78 7.20 19.60 -5.92
N LYS A 79 8.31 19.39 -5.20
CA LYS A 79 9.44 18.59 -5.70
C LYS A 79 9.02 17.15 -5.98
N ARG A 80 8.19 16.57 -5.11
CA ARG A 80 7.65 15.21 -5.28
C ARG A 80 6.76 15.12 -6.52
N LYS A 81 5.81 16.03 -6.67
CA LYS A 81 4.96 16.15 -7.87
C LYS A 81 5.80 16.24 -9.13
N LEU A 82 6.83 17.09 -9.13
CA LEU A 82 7.74 17.26 -10.26
C LEU A 82 8.53 15.97 -10.58
N ALA A 83 9.00 15.25 -9.56
CA ALA A 83 9.68 13.96 -9.75
C ALA A 83 8.74 12.91 -10.36
N ILE A 84 7.48 12.87 -9.92
CA ILE A 84 6.45 11.98 -10.50
C ILE A 84 6.23 12.34 -11.98
N VAL A 85 6.00 13.60 -12.29
CA VAL A 85 5.82 14.06 -13.68
C VAL A 85 6.99 13.60 -14.56
N VAL A 86 8.21 13.81 -14.11
CA VAL A 86 9.43 13.41 -14.85
C VAL A 86 9.55 11.91 -15.04
N ALA A 87 9.18 11.12 -14.03
CA ALA A 87 9.21 9.65 -14.13
C ALA A 87 8.17 9.10 -15.11
N PHE A 88 7.02 9.78 -15.28
CA PHE A 88 5.92 9.33 -16.14
C PHE A 88 5.83 10.01 -17.50
N MET A 89 6.53 11.14 -17.73
CA MET A 89 6.39 11.95 -18.94
C MET A 89 6.83 11.23 -20.23
N SER A 90 7.74 10.25 -20.13
CA SER A 90 8.21 9.45 -21.27
C SER A 90 7.33 8.24 -21.57
N ASP A 91 6.28 8.02 -20.78
CA ASP A 91 5.39 6.84 -20.84
C ASP A 91 6.15 5.49 -20.76
N PRO A 92 7.00 5.28 -19.73
CA PRO A 92 7.89 4.12 -19.64
C PRO A 92 7.11 2.81 -19.44
N ASP A 93 7.69 1.69 -19.89
CA ASP A 93 7.14 0.33 -19.69
C ASP A 93 7.34 -0.16 -18.25
N ILE A 94 8.36 0.35 -17.56
CA ILE A 94 8.77 -0.07 -16.21
C ILE A 94 8.84 1.16 -15.30
N LEU A 95 8.28 1.02 -14.11
CA LEU A 95 8.31 2.05 -13.08
C LEU A 95 8.99 1.49 -11.83
N ILE A 96 9.99 2.20 -11.31
CA ILE A 96 10.67 1.91 -10.04
C ILE A 96 10.45 3.12 -9.14
N LEU A 97 9.65 2.94 -8.10
CA LEU A 97 9.08 4.02 -7.30
C LEU A 97 9.42 3.80 -5.83
N ASP A 98 10.34 4.59 -5.30
CA ASP A 98 10.75 4.50 -3.91
C ASP A 98 10.08 5.62 -3.11
N GLU A 99 9.17 5.24 -2.19
CA GLU A 99 8.35 6.14 -1.36
C GLU A 99 7.70 7.28 -2.18
N PRO A 100 6.99 6.98 -3.30
CA PRO A 100 6.62 7.99 -4.30
C PRO A 100 5.64 9.05 -3.78
N THR A 101 4.86 8.76 -2.75
CA THR A 101 3.85 9.67 -2.19
C THR A 101 4.31 10.41 -0.94
N SER A 102 5.53 10.14 -0.46
CA SER A 102 6.09 10.82 0.71
C SER A 102 6.13 12.33 0.51
N GLY A 103 5.48 13.08 1.42
CA GLY A 103 5.38 14.53 1.37
C GLY A 103 4.28 15.09 0.44
N LEU A 104 3.45 14.24 -0.16
CA LEU A 104 2.20 14.66 -0.81
C LEU A 104 1.08 14.80 0.23
N ASP A 105 0.16 15.71 -0.05
CA ASP A 105 -1.10 15.77 0.68
C ASP A 105 -2.02 14.57 0.34
N PRO A 106 -3.02 14.26 1.18
CA PRO A 106 -3.89 13.10 0.99
C PRO A 106 -4.63 13.08 -0.36
N VAL A 107 -4.99 14.24 -0.92
CA VAL A 107 -5.67 14.31 -2.21
C VAL A 107 -4.73 13.87 -3.34
N MET A 108 -3.50 14.35 -3.31
CA MET A 108 -2.47 13.99 -4.30
C MET A 108 -1.98 12.55 -4.14
N GLN A 109 -2.00 12.00 -2.93
CA GLN A 109 -1.77 10.57 -2.70
C GLN A 109 -2.83 9.72 -3.40
N GLU A 110 -4.11 10.09 -3.28
CA GLU A 110 -5.19 9.38 -3.98
C GLU A 110 -5.07 9.51 -5.50
N VAL A 111 -4.75 10.69 -6.01
CA VAL A 111 -4.47 10.91 -7.45
C VAL A 111 -3.35 9.99 -7.94
N PHE A 112 -2.28 9.83 -7.15
CA PHE A 112 -1.19 8.91 -7.47
C PHE A 112 -1.65 7.45 -7.46
N ILE A 113 -2.42 7.01 -6.47
CA ILE A 113 -2.99 5.66 -6.40
C ILE A 113 -3.82 5.36 -7.67
N GLN A 114 -4.67 6.29 -8.10
CA GLN A 114 -5.47 6.12 -9.31
C GLN A 114 -4.59 6.07 -10.58
N LEU A 115 -3.52 6.86 -10.63
CA LEU A 115 -2.53 6.79 -11.72
C LEU A 115 -1.89 5.39 -11.77
N ILE A 116 -1.41 4.86 -10.64
CA ILE A 116 -0.78 3.52 -10.58
C ILE A 116 -1.74 2.43 -11.04
N LYS A 117 -3.00 2.44 -10.58
CA LYS A 117 -4.04 1.50 -11.03
C LYS A 117 -4.21 1.52 -12.54
N LYS A 118 -4.29 2.71 -13.12
CA LYS A 118 -4.43 2.90 -14.56
C LYS A 118 -3.21 2.41 -15.34
N GLU A 119 -2.01 2.70 -14.87
CA GLU A 119 -0.78 2.24 -15.53
C GLU A 119 -0.61 0.71 -15.43
N LYS A 120 -1.06 0.11 -14.33
CA LYS A 120 -1.14 -1.33 -14.15
C LYS A 120 -2.12 -1.98 -15.13
N GLU A 121 -3.31 -1.41 -15.32
CA GLU A 121 -4.29 -1.87 -16.33
C GLU A 121 -3.73 -1.79 -17.75
N ARG A 122 -2.82 -0.87 -18.03
CA ARG A 122 -2.08 -0.78 -19.30
C ARG A 122 -0.98 -1.84 -19.44
N GLY A 123 -0.78 -2.70 -18.43
CA GLY A 123 0.19 -3.81 -18.46
C GLY A 123 1.62 -3.41 -18.12
N LYS A 124 1.85 -2.25 -17.50
CA LYS A 124 3.19 -1.84 -17.08
C LYS A 124 3.69 -2.64 -15.89
N THR A 125 5.00 -2.80 -15.81
CA THR A 125 5.67 -3.42 -14.65
C THR A 125 6.02 -2.33 -13.64
N ILE A 126 5.53 -2.46 -12.41
CA ILE A 126 5.69 -1.45 -11.36
C ILE A 126 6.32 -2.10 -10.13
N LEU A 127 7.49 -1.61 -9.72
CA LEU A 127 8.12 -1.91 -8.44
C LEU A 127 7.95 -0.69 -7.54
N LEU A 128 7.20 -0.83 -6.46
CA LEU A 128 6.88 0.24 -5.52
C LEU A 128 7.35 -0.14 -4.12
N SER A 129 8.10 0.75 -3.46
CA SER A 129 8.30 0.70 -2.01
C SER A 129 7.41 1.73 -1.33
N SER A 130 6.79 1.39 -0.22
CA SER A 130 6.01 2.30 0.61
C SER A 130 5.87 1.78 2.03
N HIS A 131 5.78 2.70 2.99
CA HIS A 131 5.39 2.42 4.36
C HIS A 131 3.90 2.72 4.62
N ILE A 132 3.18 3.16 3.59
CA ILE A 132 1.74 3.47 3.66
C ILE A 132 0.96 2.21 3.23
N PHE A 133 0.43 1.48 4.20
CA PHE A 133 -0.26 0.20 3.94
C PHE A 133 -1.45 0.33 3.01
N SER A 134 -2.22 1.41 3.10
CA SER A 134 -3.36 1.67 2.21
C SER A 134 -2.95 1.86 0.75
N GLU A 135 -1.80 2.48 0.49
CA GLU A 135 -1.24 2.60 -0.86
C GLU A 135 -0.86 1.24 -1.44
N VAL A 136 -0.13 0.43 -0.66
CA VAL A 136 0.30 -0.91 -1.05
C VAL A 136 -0.90 -1.82 -1.30
N ASP A 137 -1.89 -1.84 -0.39
CA ASP A 137 -3.11 -2.65 -0.51
C ASP A 137 -3.96 -2.26 -1.72
N ALA A 138 -3.97 -0.97 -2.07
CA ALA A 138 -4.75 -0.46 -3.19
C ALA A 138 -4.12 -0.72 -4.57
N THR A 139 -2.79 -0.88 -4.65
CA THR A 139 -2.05 -0.86 -5.91
C THR A 139 -1.31 -2.15 -6.25
N CYS A 140 -0.81 -2.89 -5.25
CA CYS A 140 0.09 -4.02 -5.48
C CYS A 140 -0.66 -5.35 -5.71
N ASP A 141 -0.15 -6.19 -6.62
CA ASP A 141 -0.60 -7.58 -6.81
C ASP A 141 0.19 -8.54 -5.91
N ARG A 142 1.48 -8.27 -5.75
CA ARG A 142 2.41 -9.04 -4.92
C ARG A 142 3.09 -8.12 -3.94
N ILE A 143 3.23 -8.59 -2.71
CA ILE A 143 3.80 -7.83 -1.61
C ILE A 143 4.94 -8.62 -1.02
N ALA A 144 6.08 -7.97 -0.78
CA ALA A 144 7.19 -8.52 -0.04
C ALA A 144 7.48 -7.65 1.19
N ILE A 145 7.59 -8.28 2.35
CA ILE A 145 7.95 -7.61 3.61
C ILE A 145 9.46 -7.74 3.82
N ILE A 146 10.13 -6.60 4.02
CA ILE A 146 11.56 -6.54 4.29
C ILE A 146 11.77 -6.16 5.76
N LYS A 147 12.59 -6.95 6.48
CA LYS A 147 13.03 -6.69 7.84
C LYS A 147 14.52 -7.00 7.96
N ASP A 148 15.30 -6.12 8.55
CA ASP A 148 16.75 -6.29 8.76
C ASP A 148 17.52 -6.67 7.47
N GLY A 149 17.11 -6.04 6.34
CA GLY A 149 17.72 -6.28 5.02
C GLY A 149 17.38 -7.62 4.38
N LYS A 150 16.42 -8.37 4.92
CA LYS A 150 15.96 -9.67 4.41
C LYS A 150 14.48 -9.64 4.07
N ILE A 151 14.10 -10.38 3.03
CA ILE A 151 12.67 -10.64 2.74
C ILE A 151 12.19 -11.69 3.75
N VAL A 152 11.28 -11.28 4.64
CA VAL A 152 10.72 -12.16 5.70
C VAL A 152 9.38 -12.78 5.30
N SER A 153 8.68 -12.18 4.33
CA SER A 153 7.45 -12.73 3.77
C SER A 153 7.25 -12.23 2.35
N GLU A 154 6.63 -13.06 1.51
CA GLU A 154 6.18 -12.70 0.16
C GLU A 154 4.82 -13.38 -0.10
N PHE A 155 3.83 -12.63 -0.60
CA PHE A 155 2.48 -13.15 -0.85
C PHE A 155 1.75 -12.34 -1.93
N ILE A 156 0.67 -12.91 -2.45
CA ILE A 156 -0.24 -12.24 -3.37
C ILE A 156 -1.24 -11.42 -2.52
N ALA A 157 -1.40 -10.12 -2.82
CA ALA A 157 -2.26 -9.22 -2.05
C ALA A 157 -3.72 -9.73 -1.98
N ASN A 158 -4.20 -10.37 -3.03
CA ASN A 158 -5.55 -10.93 -3.10
C ASN A 158 -5.75 -12.12 -2.14
N ASP A 159 -4.70 -12.89 -1.84
CA ASP A 159 -4.78 -14.04 -0.94
C ASP A 159 -5.04 -13.60 0.50
N LEU A 160 -4.50 -12.44 0.90
CA LEU A 160 -4.79 -11.85 2.21
C LEU A 160 -6.27 -11.40 2.31
N LYS A 161 -6.81 -10.81 1.22
CA LYS A 161 -8.20 -10.34 1.17
C LYS A 161 -9.20 -11.50 1.16
N HIS A 162 -8.81 -12.64 0.60
CA HIS A 162 -9.63 -13.84 0.44
C HIS A 162 -9.15 -15.01 1.32
N ALA A 163 -8.50 -14.71 2.44
CA ALA A 163 -8.15 -15.73 3.42
C ALA A 163 -9.39 -16.54 3.80
N SER A 164 -9.26 -17.87 3.79
CA SER A 164 -10.38 -18.78 4.11
C SER A 164 -10.88 -18.63 5.55
N THR A 165 -10.05 -18.11 6.44
CA THR A 165 -10.42 -17.79 7.81
C THR A 165 -10.91 -16.34 7.90
N LYS A 166 -12.11 -16.15 8.42
CA LYS A 166 -12.70 -14.84 8.69
C LYS A 166 -12.72 -14.57 10.19
N PHE A 167 -12.62 -13.29 10.51
CA PHE A 167 -12.58 -12.81 11.87
C PHE A 167 -13.81 -11.97 12.16
N TYR A 168 -14.44 -12.21 13.31
CA TYR A 168 -15.62 -11.48 13.73
C TYR A 168 -15.51 -11.03 15.17
N LYS A 169 -15.96 -9.81 15.45
CA LYS A 169 -16.25 -9.33 16.78
C LYS A 169 -17.75 -9.39 17.03
N ILE A 170 -18.14 -9.94 18.14
CA ILE A 170 -19.54 -10.10 18.53
C ILE A 170 -19.70 -9.40 19.87
N ASP A 171 -20.53 -8.37 19.93
CA ASP A 171 -20.91 -7.68 21.15
C ASP A 171 -22.31 -8.16 21.55
N PHE A 172 -22.46 -8.62 22.81
CA PHE A 172 -23.70 -9.19 23.33
C PHE A 172 -24.51 -8.16 24.13
N LEU A 173 -25.85 -8.30 24.14
CA LEU A 173 -26.73 -7.47 24.92
C LEU A 173 -26.79 -7.88 26.40
N SER A 174 -26.56 -9.18 26.70
CA SER A 174 -26.62 -9.69 28.05
C SER A 174 -25.39 -10.49 28.44
N LYS A 175 -25.11 -10.56 29.75
CA LYS A 175 -24.02 -11.37 30.31
C LYS A 175 -24.29 -12.86 30.12
N GLU A 176 -25.53 -13.28 30.15
CA GLU A 176 -25.94 -14.67 29.96
C GLU A 176 -25.61 -15.13 28.53
N ASP A 177 -26.05 -14.37 27.52
CA ASP A 177 -25.73 -14.65 26.10
C ASP A 177 -24.22 -14.73 25.85
N TYR A 178 -23.45 -13.78 26.40
CA TYR A 178 -21.99 -13.79 26.32
C TYR A 178 -21.38 -15.07 26.92
N GLN A 179 -21.81 -15.46 28.12
CA GLN A 179 -21.26 -16.65 28.82
C GLN A 179 -21.63 -17.94 28.09
N ASP A 180 -22.87 -18.08 27.64
CA ASP A 180 -23.36 -19.30 27.00
C ASP A 180 -22.72 -19.46 25.60
N PHE A 181 -22.61 -18.37 24.80
CA PHE A 181 -21.86 -18.40 23.56
C PHE A 181 -20.42 -18.88 23.76
N ASN A 182 -19.70 -18.29 24.73
CA ASN A 182 -18.31 -18.69 25.02
C ASN A 182 -18.17 -20.13 25.55
N LYS A 183 -19.17 -20.69 26.24
CA LYS A 183 -19.17 -22.10 26.64
C LYS A 183 -19.30 -23.02 25.42
N ILE A 184 -20.21 -22.69 24.50
CA ILE A 184 -20.42 -23.47 23.26
C ILE A 184 -19.14 -23.45 22.39
N CYS A 185 -18.53 -22.28 22.23
CA CYS A 185 -17.30 -22.15 21.43
C CYS A 185 -16.12 -22.94 22.04
N LYS A 186 -16.02 -23.05 23.37
CA LYS A 186 -14.97 -23.86 24.01
C LYS A 186 -15.10 -25.36 23.73
N SER A 187 -16.31 -25.87 23.56
CA SER A 187 -16.58 -27.28 23.28
C SER A 187 -16.52 -27.64 21.81
N GLY A 188 -16.62 -26.63 20.91
CA GLY A 188 -16.62 -26.79 19.46
C GLY A 188 -15.23 -26.57 18.84
N LYS A 189 -14.94 -27.28 17.71
CA LYS A 189 -13.69 -27.13 16.95
C LYS A 189 -13.80 -26.16 15.77
N ILE A 190 -15.01 -25.66 15.51
CA ILE A 190 -15.32 -24.87 14.30
C ILE A 190 -15.05 -23.39 14.49
N ILE A 191 -15.37 -22.88 15.69
CA ILE A 191 -15.20 -21.47 16.06
C ILE A 191 -14.04 -21.36 17.04
N LYS A 192 -13.00 -20.64 16.66
CA LYS A 192 -11.85 -20.38 17.53
C LYS A 192 -12.03 -19.01 18.20
N VAL A 193 -12.18 -19.00 19.52
CA VAL A 193 -12.13 -17.75 20.29
C VAL A 193 -10.68 -17.29 20.38
N LEU A 194 -10.42 -16.08 19.92
CA LEU A 194 -9.10 -15.45 19.90
C LEU A 194 -8.91 -14.55 21.10
N ASP A 195 -9.93 -13.74 21.39
CA ASP A 195 -9.93 -12.81 22.52
C ASP A 195 -11.37 -12.55 22.99
N LYS A 196 -11.53 -12.04 24.20
CA LYS A 196 -12.84 -11.76 24.79
C LYS A 196 -12.74 -10.80 25.97
N ASN A 197 -13.78 -10.03 26.19
CA ASN A 197 -13.89 -9.09 27.31
C ASN A 197 -15.25 -9.27 27.99
N GLU A 198 -15.23 -9.71 29.25
CA GLU A 198 -16.44 -9.94 30.02
C GLU A 198 -17.08 -8.65 30.54
N SER A 199 -16.29 -7.59 30.78
CA SER A 199 -16.81 -6.32 31.26
C SER A 199 -17.55 -5.54 30.18
N GLU A 200 -17.12 -5.69 28.92
CA GLU A 200 -17.73 -5.05 27.76
C GLU A 200 -18.62 -5.99 26.95
N LEU A 201 -18.71 -7.28 27.36
CA LEU A 201 -19.54 -8.34 26.77
C LEU A 201 -19.26 -8.59 25.30
N TRP A 202 -17.99 -8.62 24.87
CA TRP A 202 -17.65 -8.96 23.50
C TRP A 202 -16.72 -10.18 23.40
N THR A 203 -16.79 -10.84 22.25
CA THR A 203 -15.92 -11.98 21.91
C THR A 203 -15.40 -11.82 20.50
N TYR A 204 -14.08 -11.99 20.30
CA TYR A 204 -13.40 -12.00 19.02
C TYR A 204 -13.12 -13.43 18.59
N ILE A 205 -13.58 -13.81 17.40
CA ILE A 205 -13.54 -15.18 16.91
C ILE A 205 -12.94 -15.30 15.52
N ALA A 206 -12.39 -16.47 15.22
CA ALA A 206 -11.97 -16.89 13.88
C ALA A 206 -12.81 -18.08 13.42
N VAL A 207 -13.30 -18.04 12.18
CA VAL A 207 -14.13 -19.08 11.56
C VAL A 207 -13.71 -19.27 10.10
N ASP A 208 -13.65 -20.52 9.65
CA ASP A 208 -13.42 -20.84 8.23
C ASP A 208 -14.66 -20.50 7.39
N ASP A 209 -14.46 -19.94 6.19
CA ASP A 209 -15.53 -19.53 5.26
C ASP A 209 -16.61 -20.59 5.06
N LYS A 210 -16.24 -21.86 4.96
CA LYS A 210 -17.19 -22.98 4.81
C LYS A 210 -18.13 -23.18 5.99
N HIS A 211 -17.82 -22.59 7.15
CA HIS A 211 -18.60 -22.72 8.39
C HIS A 211 -19.37 -21.45 8.77
N ILE A 212 -19.39 -20.42 7.88
CA ILE A 212 -20.08 -19.15 8.17
C ILE A 212 -21.56 -19.37 8.41
N ASN A 213 -22.21 -20.23 7.63
CA ASN A 213 -23.65 -20.53 7.83
C ASN A 213 -23.93 -21.12 9.20
N LEU A 214 -23.05 -21.99 9.71
CA LEU A 214 -23.18 -22.56 11.06
C LEU A 214 -22.98 -21.48 12.13
N LEU A 215 -22.08 -20.52 11.91
CA LEU A 215 -21.92 -19.38 12.80
C LEU A 215 -23.19 -18.52 12.83
N VAL A 216 -23.75 -18.19 11.66
CA VAL A 216 -24.98 -17.38 11.57
C VAL A 216 -26.16 -18.09 12.25
N GLU A 217 -26.33 -19.40 12.05
CA GLU A 217 -27.33 -20.20 12.72
C GLU A 217 -27.13 -20.20 14.25
N LEU A 218 -25.91 -20.39 14.72
CA LEU A 218 -25.60 -20.30 16.14
C LEU A 218 -25.94 -18.93 16.72
N LEU A 219 -25.55 -17.86 16.03
CA LEU A 219 -25.79 -16.48 16.48
C LEU A 219 -27.27 -16.11 16.54
N SER A 220 -28.14 -16.75 15.77
CA SER A 220 -29.59 -16.53 15.82
C SER A 220 -30.25 -16.89 17.16
N HIS A 221 -29.56 -17.64 18.02
CA HIS A 221 -30.04 -18.04 19.35
C HIS A 221 -29.65 -17.04 20.45
N PHE A 222 -28.93 -15.96 20.13
CA PHE A 222 -28.41 -14.99 21.09
C PHE A 222 -28.89 -13.58 20.75
N ASN A 223 -29.02 -12.74 21.78
CA ASN A 223 -29.31 -11.32 21.61
C ASN A 223 -28.00 -10.56 21.39
N ILE A 224 -27.71 -10.25 20.12
CA ILE A 224 -26.49 -9.60 19.69
C ILE A 224 -26.72 -8.09 19.61
N LYS A 225 -25.79 -7.32 20.17
CA LYS A 225 -25.75 -5.85 20.06
C LYS A 225 -25.13 -5.41 18.75
N GLU A 226 -23.98 -6.05 18.41
CA GLU A 226 -23.23 -5.74 17.19
C GLU A 226 -22.51 -7.00 16.70
N PHE A 227 -22.49 -7.18 15.38
CA PHE A 227 -21.76 -8.24 14.69
C PHE A 227 -20.92 -7.63 13.59
N SER A 228 -19.62 -7.54 13.82
CA SER A 228 -18.68 -6.87 12.90
C SER A 228 -17.71 -7.85 12.31
N ASN A 229 -17.56 -7.83 10.97
CA ASN A 229 -16.49 -8.54 10.29
C ASN A 229 -15.19 -7.73 10.46
N ILE A 230 -14.20 -8.31 11.12
CA ILE A 230 -12.87 -7.72 11.27
C ILE A 230 -11.98 -8.29 10.18
N LYS A 231 -11.78 -7.52 9.13
CA LYS A 231 -10.83 -7.90 8.09
C LYS A 231 -9.41 -7.72 8.62
N GLU A 232 -8.59 -8.75 8.51
CA GLU A 232 -7.16 -8.61 8.75
C GLU A 232 -6.60 -7.61 7.72
N THR A 233 -6.05 -6.52 8.22
CA THR A 233 -5.42 -5.51 7.38
C THR A 233 -4.00 -5.93 7.01
N LEU A 234 -3.44 -5.33 5.96
CA LEU A 234 -2.03 -5.50 5.63
C LEU A 234 -1.14 -5.06 6.81
N GLU A 235 -1.55 -4.03 7.55
CA GLU A 235 -0.86 -3.55 8.75
C GLU A 235 -0.85 -4.61 9.87
N ASP A 236 -1.99 -5.25 10.14
CA ASP A 236 -2.08 -6.33 11.14
C ASP A 236 -1.17 -7.50 10.77
N TYR A 237 -1.16 -7.87 9.48
CA TYR A 237 -0.28 -8.92 8.97
C TYR A 237 1.20 -8.55 9.13
N PHE A 238 1.57 -7.33 8.76
CA PHE A 238 2.93 -6.79 8.91
C PHE A 238 3.38 -6.79 10.38
N MET A 239 2.51 -6.37 11.30
CA MET A 239 2.82 -6.29 12.72
C MET A 239 3.14 -7.65 13.37
N LYS A 240 2.71 -8.78 12.79
CA LYS A 240 3.10 -10.11 13.27
C LYS A 240 4.61 -10.33 13.24
N PHE A 241 5.28 -9.82 12.20
CA PHE A 241 6.74 -9.94 12.04
C PHE A 241 7.54 -9.04 12.98
N TYR A 242 6.90 -8.05 13.60
CA TYR A 242 7.54 -7.08 14.49
C TYR A 242 7.23 -7.31 15.97
N LYS A 243 6.11 -7.95 16.30
CA LYS A 243 5.72 -8.24 17.69
C LYS A 243 6.55 -9.36 18.32
N GLU A 244 7.06 -10.30 17.53
CA GLU A 244 7.88 -11.41 18.03
C GLU A 244 9.25 -10.97 18.59
N ASP A 245 9.74 -9.78 18.25
CA ASP A 245 11.05 -9.28 18.71
C ASP A 245 10.97 -8.26 19.86
N LYS A 246 9.77 -7.84 20.23
CA LYS A 246 9.58 -6.94 21.37
C LYS A 246 8.76 -7.67 22.44
N ASP A 247 9.48 -8.45 23.27
CA ASP A 247 9.09 -8.60 24.68
C ASP A 247 9.12 -7.18 25.28
N PHE A 248 7.98 -6.50 25.27
CA PHE A 248 7.79 -5.33 26.11
C PHE A 248 7.79 -5.85 27.54
N GLY A 249 9.02 -6.03 28.09
CA GLY A 249 9.25 -6.29 29.48
C GLY A 249 8.41 -5.33 30.28
N GLY A 250 7.46 -5.88 31.03
CA GLY A 250 6.44 -5.15 31.69
C GLY A 250 6.99 -4.03 32.53
N ALA A 251 6.33 -2.90 32.43
CA ALA A 251 6.10 -1.91 33.48
C ALA A 251 5.32 -0.75 32.83
N LEU A 252 4.03 -0.80 32.88
CA LEU A 252 3.18 0.37 33.14
C LEU A 252 2.04 -0.07 34.04
#